data_bb5a3bda3b11305603641492017ba7b6
#
_entry.id   bb5a3bda3b11305603641492017ba7b6
#
_cell.length_a   1.000
_cell.length_b   1.000
_cell.length_c   1.000
_cell.angle_alpha   90.00
_cell.angle_beta   90.00
_cell.angle_gamma   90.00
#
_symmetry.space_group_name_H-M   'P 1'
#
loop_
_entity.id
_entity.type
_entity.pdbx_description
1 polymer ?
#
loop_
_entity_poly.entity_id
_entity_poly.type
_entity_poly.pdbx_seq_one_letter_code
_entity_poly.pdbx_strand_id
1 'polypeptide(L)'
;MLRALPETRRTHEQLHRYPPEVKVSNEVPAWAARELARMGATTPKEALMGGIAALALALWVFGGAWVNPTTVALAALCLMILGRILTWPDVLAYTEAWRVLVWFATLVTLAEGLGRVGFLVWFAERTTRALAEMPTGILLALLVTVFFIAHYMFASLTAHATALLPVFLAAGLSVPGVPRRTLALLLCYTIGLMGVLTPYATGPAPIYFGSGYISRREFWILGALFGGVFLLVLLTLGMTWLRAVG
;
A
#
# COMPACT_ATOMS: atom_id res chain seq x y z
N MET A 1 28.13 -0.41 -13.91
CA MET A 1 28.72 -0.68 -12.59
C MET A 1 28.65 0.63 -11.82
N LEU A 2 27.53 0.90 -11.13
CA LEU A 2 27.37 2.05 -10.24
C LEU A 2 28.24 1.77 -9.02
N ARG A 3 29.32 2.51 -8.84
CA ARG A 3 30.15 2.47 -7.63
C ARG A 3 29.22 2.78 -6.46
N ALA A 4 29.05 1.84 -5.55
CA ALA A 4 28.36 2.08 -4.29
C ALA A 4 28.96 3.35 -3.65
N LEU A 5 28.15 4.37 -3.47
CA LEU A 5 28.55 5.53 -2.70
C LEU A 5 28.85 5.06 -1.25
N PRO A 6 29.96 5.49 -0.65
CA PRO A 6 30.30 5.03 0.69
C PRO A 6 29.15 5.30 1.66
N GLU A 7 28.96 4.41 2.61
CA GLU A 7 27.94 4.40 3.69
C GLU A 7 28.01 5.62 4.61
N THR A 8 27.86 6.80 4.07
CA THR A 8 27.82 8.01 4.90
C THR A 8 26.37 8.43 5.10
N ARG A 9 25.97 8.51 6.35
CA ARG A 9 24.78 9.15 6.91
C ARG A 9 24.45 10.46 6.18
N ARG A 10 23.72 10.41 5.09
CA ARG A 10 23.31 11.61 4.36
C ARG A 10 21.85 11.89 4.63
N THR A 11 21.58 12.60 5.70
CA THR A 11 20.31 13.28 5.89
C THR A 11 20.16 14.41 4.88
N HIS A 12 18.95 14.87 4.61
CA HIS A 12 18.68 16.01 3.72
C HIS A 12 19.53 17.26 4.08
N GLU A 13 19.85 17.43 5.36
CA GLU A 13 20.74 18.47 5.90
C GLU A 13 22.20 18.28 5.46
N GLN A 14 22.65 17.05 5.26
CA GLN A 14 23.98 16.75 4.72
C GLN A 14 24.10 17.07 3.23
N LEU A 15 23.02 16.95 2.45
CA LEU A 15 23.01 17.34 1.03
C LEU A 15 23.21 18.86 0.85
N HIS A 16 22.73 19.66 1.78
CA HIS A 16 23.00 21.12 1.79
C HIS A 16 24.39 21.45 2.34
N ARG A 17 24.87 20.70 3.29
CA ARG A 17 26.17 20.93 3.94
C ARG A 17 27.34 20.29 3.17
N TYR A 18 27.04 19.20 2.45
CA TYR A 18 27.97 18.50 1.58
C TYR A 18 27.32 18.28 0.22
N PRO A 19 27.41 19.27 -0.68
CA PRO A 19 26.85 19.12 -2.01
C PRO A 19 27.54 17.94 -2.72
N PRO A 20 26.82 17.17 -3.56
CA PRO A 20 27.41 16.07 -4.28
C PRO A 20 28.60 16.56 -5.13
N GLU A 21 29.67 15.78 -5.14
CA GLU A 21 30.88 16.08 -5.93
C GLU A 21 30.56 16.25 -7.41
N VAL A 22 29.58 15.49 -7.91
CA VAL A 22 29.08 15.57 -9.28
C VAL A 22 27.71 16.21 -9.26
N LYS A 23 27.64 17.51 -9.54
CA LYS A 23 26.38 18.27 -9.64
C LYS A 23 25.68 18.09 -10.98
N VAL A 24 26.44 17.83 -12.03
CA VAL A 24 25.96 17.59 -13.39
C VAL A 24 26.73 16.41 -13.94
N SER A 25 26.04 15.38 -14.38
CA SER A 25 26.66 14.23 -15.06
C SER A 25 26.10 14.11 -16.47
N ASN A 26 26.97 14.09 -17.46
CA ASN A 26 26.62 13.80 -18.84
C ASN A 26 26.54 12.26 -19.11
N GLU A 27 26.97 11.44 -18.15
CA GLU A 27 26.96 9.98 -18.28
C GLU A 27 25.55 9.40 -18.27
N VAL A 28 24.67 9.92 -17.42
CA VAL A 28 23.28 9.44 -17.31
C VAL A 28 22.48 9.74 -18.58
N PRO A 29 22.46 10.97 -19.12
CA PRO A 29 21.81 11.25 -20.40
C PRO A 29 22.42 10.47 -21.56
N ALA A 30 23.75 10.33 -21.60
CA ALA A 30 24.44 9.55 -22.65
C ALA A 30 24.13 8.04 -22.54
N TRP A 31 24.02 7.50 -21.34
CA TRP A 31 23.57 6.13 -21.12
C TRP A 31 22.12 5.96 -21.58
N ALA A 32 21.20 6.85 -21.15
CA ALA A 32 19.81 6.81 -21.55
C ALA A 32 19.62 6.92 -23.07
N ALA A 33 20.39 7.80 -23.73
CA ALA A 33 20.37 7.92 -25.18
C ALA A 33 20.85 6.64 -25.89
N ARG A 34 21.90 6.00 -25.36
CA ARG A 34 22.37 4.70 -25.91
C ARG A 34 21.35 3.59 -25.71
N GLU A 35 20.71 3.54 -24.55
CA GLU A 35 19.68 2.53 -24.28
C GLU A 35 18.44 2.76 -25.14
N LEU A 36 18.01 4.00 -25.31
CA LEU A 36 16.91 4.37 -26.20
C LEU A 36 17.23 4.00 -27.67
N ALA A 37 18.43 4.27 -28.13
CA ALA A 37 18.88 3.88 -29.50
C ALA A 37 18.90 2.36 -29.64
N ARG A 38 19.28 1.61 -28.61
CA ARG A 38 19.28 0.15 -28.59
C ARG A 38 17.89 -0.46 -28.66
N MET A 39 16.88 0.21 -28.05
CA MET A 39 15.49 -0.23 -28.11
C MET A 39 14.89 -0.15 -29.52
N GLY A 40 15.42 0.74 -30.36
CA GLY A 40 14.99 0.91 -31.76
C GLY A 40 13.66 1.65 -31.89
N ALA A 41 13.04 1.54 -33.08
CA ALA A 41 11.74 2.14 -33.35
C ALA A 41 10.61 1.31 -32.72
N THR A 42 9.56 2.01 -32.29
CA THR A 42 8.35 1.39 -31.71
C THR A 42 7.76 0.35 -32.67
N THR A 43 7.59 -0.85 -32.20
CA THR A 43 6.99 -1.95 -32.95
C THR A 43 5.46 -1.86 -32.97
N PRO A 44 4.78 -2.45 -33.96
CA PRO A 44 3.30 -2.50 -33.98
C PRO A 44 2.69 -3.14 -32.72
N LYS A 45 3.38 -4.12 -32.13
CA LYS A 45 2.95 -4.75 -30.88
C LYS A 45 3.03 -3.82 -29.69
N GLU A 46 4.09 -3.01 -29.59
CA GLU A 46 4.24 -1.99 -28.54
C GLU A 46 3.20 -0.89 -28.69
N ALA A 47 2.92 -0.45 -29.92
CA ALA A 47 1.86 0.52 -30.19
C ALA A 47 0.48 -0.03 -29.79
N LEU A 48 0.19 -1.29 -30.12
CA LEU A 48 -1.05 -1.97 -29.73
C LEU A 48 -1.15 -2.10 -28.20
N MET A 49 -0.07 -2.49 -27.53
CA MET A 49 -0.02 -2.57 -26.07
C MET A 49 -0.28 -1.19 -25.43
N GLY A 50 0.36 -0.15 -25.96
CA GLY A 50 0.14 1.23 -25.53
C GLY A 50 -1.32 1.67 -25.69
N GLY A 51 -1.94 1.31 -26.82
CA GLY A 51 -3.37 1.56 -27.06
C GLY A 51 -4.29 0.84 -26.09
N ILE A 52 -4.04 -0.45 -25.81
CA ILE A 52 -4.81 -1.23 -24.83
C ILE A 52 -4.64 -0.63 -23.41
N ALA A 53 -3.43 -0.25 -23.04
CA ALA A 53 -3.17 0.36 -21.74
C ALA A 53 -3.86 1.72 -21.59
N ALA A 54 -3.81 2.57 -22.63
CA ALA A 54 -4.49 3.85 -22.65
C ALA A 54 -6.02 3.70 -22.56
N LEU A 55 -6.59 2.72 -23.28
CA LEU A 55 -8.00 2.40 -23.22
C LEU A 55 -8.41 1.92 -21.82
N ALA A 56 -7.64 1.01 -21.22
CA ALA A 56 -7.90 0.53 -19.87
C ALA A 56 -7.85 1.66 -18.85
N LEU A 57 -6.87 2.54 -18.92
CA LEU A 57 -6.74 3.73 -18.07
C LEU A 57 -7.94 4.67 -18.26
N ALA A 58 -8.35 4.95 -19.51
CA ALA A 58 -9.50 5.79 -19.78
C ALA A 58 -10.79 5.19 -19.19
N LEU A 59 -10.98 3.88 -19.32
CA LEU A 59 -12.13 3.19 -18.74
C LEU A 59 -12.10 3.17 -17.21
N TRP A 60 -10.94 3.07 -16.57
CA TRP A 60 -10.84 3.16 -15.11
C TRP A 60 -11.11 4.56 -14.59
N VAL A 61 -10.69 5.60 -15.32
CA VAL A 61 -10.90 7.00 -14.90
C VAL A 61 -12.33 7.47 -15.19
N PHE A 62 -12.85 7.15 -16.36
CA PHE A 62 -14.11 7.72 -16.85
C PHE A 62 -15.26 6.70 -16.91
N GLY A 63 -14.99 5.41 -16.91
CA GLY A 63 -15.96 4.34 -17.10
C GLY A 63 -16.61 3.80 -15.82
N GLY A 64 -16.26 4.32 -14.65
CA GLY A 64 -16.64 3.75 -13.35
C GLY A 64 -18.15 3.63 -13.09
N ALA A 65 -18.98 4.38 -13.82
CA ALA A 65 -20.44 4.27 -13.76
C ALA A 65 -21.01 3.14 -14.66
N TRP A 66 -20.24 2.65 -15.63
CA TRP A 66 -20.74 1.74 -16.67
C TRP A 66 -20.02 0.40 -16.72
N VAL A 67 -18.75 0.36 -16.31
CA VAL A 67 -17.92 -0.85 -16.43
C VAL A 67 -17.19 -1.13 -15.12
N ASN A 68 -17.27 -2.38 -14.66
CA ASN A 68 -16.53 -2.81 -13.49
C ASN A 68 -15.00 -2.82 -13.76
N PRO A 69 -14.16 -2.28 -12.87
CA PRO A 69 -12.71 -2.23 -13.05
C PRO A 69 -12.06 -3.58 -13.34
N THR A 70 -12.56 -4.66 -12.73
CA THR A 70 -12.07 -6.02 -12.98
C THR A 70 -12.38 -6.49 -14.39
N THR A 71 -13.57 -6.14 -14.92
CA THR A 71 -13.93 -6.44 -16.31
C THR A 71 -12.99 -5.76 -17.29
N VAL A 72 -12.63 -4.49 -17.02
CA VAL A 72 -11.65 -3.76 -17.84
C VAL A 72 -10.28 -4.47 -17.83
N ALA A 73 -9.80 -4.88 -16.66
CA ALA A 73 -8.52 -5.58 -16.55
C ALA A 73 -8.51 -6.92 -17.31
N LEU A 74 -9.58 -7.73 -17.16
CA LEU A 74 -9.73 -9.00 -17.87
C LEU A 74 -9.86 -8.80 -19.39
N ALA A 75 -10.62 -7.80 -19.82
CA ALA A 75 -10.74 -7.46 -21.23
C ALA A 75 -9.39 -7.02 -21.83
N ALA A 76 -8.61 -6.20 -21.10
CA ALA A 76 -7.29 -5.79 -21.52
C ALA A 76 -6.35 -7.02 -21.66
N LEU A 77 -6.38 -7.95 -20.71
CA LEU A 77 -5.62 -9.21 -20.79
C LEU A 77 -6.04 -10.03 -22.02
N CYS A 78 -7.33 -10.20 -22.25
CA CYS A 78 -7.84 -10.90 -23.42
C CYS A 78 -7.38 -10.24 -24.73
N LEU A 79 -7.44 -8.91 -24.82
CA LEU A 79 -6.97 -8.16 -25.99
C LEU A 79 -5.47 -8.33 -26.22
N MET A 80 -4.66 -8.37 -25.17
CA MET A 80 -3.21 -8.63 -25.28
C MET A 80 -2.94 -10.04 -25.81
N ILE A 81 -3.71 -11.05 -25.40
CA ILE A 81 -3.58 -12.43 -25.88
C ILE A 81 -4.02 -12.51 -27.35
N LEU A 82 -5.20 -11.93 -27.69
CA LEU A 82 -5.71 -11.91 -29.07
C LEU A 82 -4.78 -11.14 -30.02
N GLY A 83 -4.21 -10.05 -29.54
CA GLY A 83 -3.19 -9.27 -30.27
C GLY A 83 -1.81 -9.94 -30.36
N ARG A 84 -1.67 -11.14 -29.80
CA ARG A 84 -0.40 -11.90 -29.76
C ARG A 84 0.75 -11.10 -29.14
N ILE A 85 0.44 -10.21 -28.21
CA ILE A 85 1.41 -9.50 -27.38
C ILE A 85 1.90 -10.43 -26.28
N LEU A 86 0.95 -11.14 -25.64
CA LEU A 86 1.17 -12.18 -24.64
C LEU A 86 0.64 -13.53 -25.17
N THR A 87 1.27 -14.59 -24.71
CA THR A 87 0.76 -15.95 -24.88
C THR A 87 0.18 -16.47 -23.56
N TRP A 88 -0.68 -17.49 -23.64
CA TRP A 88 -1.21 -18.12 -22.42
C TRP A 88 -0.12 -18.67 -21.50
N PRO A 89 0.95 -19.32 -22.01
CA PRO A 89 2.11 -19.68 -21.19
C PRO A 89 2.75 -18.50 -20.44
N ASP A 90 2.85 -17.30 -21.04
CA ASP A 90 3.40 -16.12 -20.37
C ASP A 90 2.54 -15.71 -19.17
N VAL A 91 1.22 -15.77 -19.32
CA VAL A 91 0.28 -15.51 -18.22
C VAL A 91 0.46 -16.51 -17.09
N LEU A 92 0.57 -17.81 -17.43
CA LEU A 92 0.79 -18.87 -16.43
C LEU A 92 2.16 -18.78 -15.76
N ALA A 93 3.18 -18.36 -16.49
CA ALA A 93 4.53 -18.21 -15.97
C ALA A 93 4.67 -17.05 -14.99
N TYR A 94 3.74 -16.09 -14.97
CA TYR A 94 3.79 -14.95 -14.05
C TYR A 94 3.32 -15.35 -12.64
N THR A 95 4.16 -16.13 -11.97
CA THR A 95 3.86 -16.76 -10.68
C THR A 95 3.51 -15.78 -9.57
N GLU A 96 4.04 -14.55 -9.61
CA GLU A 96 3.74 -13.51 -8.63
C GLU A 96 2.25 -13.14 -8.63
N ALA A 97 1.65 -12.95 -9.81
CA ALA A 97 0.23 -12.65 -9.94
C ALA A 97 -0.64 -13.82 -9.39
N TRP A 98 -0.28 -15.06 -9.69
CA TRP A 98 -0.98 -16.24 -9.21
C TRP A 98 -0.86 -16.39 -7.70
N ARG A 99 0.31 -16.15 -7.13
CA ARG A 99 0.49 -16.13 -5.67
C ARG A 99 -0.42 -15.09 -5.01
N VAL A 100 -0.41 -13.87 -5.54
CA VAL A 100 -1.27 -12.79 -5.02
C VAL A 100 -2.74 -13.17 -5.14
N LEU A 101 -3.17 -13.69 -6.28
CA LEU A 101 -4.56 -14.11 -6.51
C LEU A 101 -5.01 -15.15 -5.48
N VAL A 102 -4.26 -16.26 -5.35
CA VAL A 102 -4.62 -17.35 -4.44
C VAL A 102 -4.64 -16.87 -2.99
N TRP A 103 -3.60 -16.18 -2.58
CA TRP A 103 -3.47 -15.66 -1.22
C TRP A 103 -4.57 -14.64 -0.89
N PHE A 104 -4.78 -13.67 -1.77
CA PHE A 104 -5.76 -12.60 -1.55
C PHE A 104 -7.20 -13.12 -1.59
N ALA A 105 -7.53 -13.95 -2.58
CA ALA A 105 -8.86 -14.57 -2.66
C ALA A 105 -9.16 -15.42 -1.42
N THR A 106 -8.16 -16.17 -0.93
CA THR A 106 -8.31 -16.96 0.30
C THR A 106 -8.59 -16.06 1.51
N LEU A 107 -7.85 -14.95 1.67
CA LEU A 107 -8.08 -14.02 2.79
C LEU A 107 -9.46 -13.36 2.72
N VAL A 108 -9.87 -12.91 1.53
CA VAL A 108 -11.21 -12.32 1.35
C VAL A 108 -12.29 -13.33 1.68
N THR A 109 -12.18 -14.55 1.18
CA THR A 109 -13.15 -15.64 1.45
C THR A 109 -13.21 -15.97 2.95
N LEU A 110 -12.07 -16.04 3.63
CA LEU A 110 -12.03 -16.26 5.08
C LEU A 110 -12.66 -15.11 5.87
N ALA A 111 -12.37 -13.86 5.48
CA ALA A 111 -12.96 -12.69 6.11
C ALA A 111 -14.50 -12.64 5.94
N GLU A 112 -14.99 -12.95 4.72
CA GLU A 112 -16.43 -13.09 4.48
C GLU A 112 -17.03 -14.24 5.27
N GLY A 113 -16.35 -15.39 5.33
CA GLY A 113 -16.75 -16.56 6.12
C GLY A 113 -16.91 -16.20 7.60
N LEU A 114 -15.93 -15.51 8.19
CA LEU A 114 -15.99 -15.03 9.57
C LEU A 114 -17.17 -14.08 9.80
N GLY A 115 -17.45 -13.20 8.82
CA GLY A 115 -18.63 -12.33 8.87
C GLY A 115 -19.95 -13.13 8.86
N ARG A 116 -20.06 -14.13 7.97
CA ARG A 116 -21.27 -14.95 7.80
C ARG A 116 -21.57 -15.84 9.01
N VAL A 117 -20.55 -16.38 9.68
CA VAL A 117 -20.73 -17.18 10.90
C VAL A 117 -20.93 -16.35 12.16
N GLY A 118 -21.02 -15.02 12.03
CA GLY A 118 -21.29 -14.13 13.16
C GLY A 118 -20.07 -13.87 14.05
N PHE A 119 -18.86 -14.26 13.64
CA PHE A 119 -17.65 -14.07 14.43
C PHE A 119 -17.41 -12.58 14.76
N LEU A 120 -17.65 -11.68 13.81
CA LEU A 120 -17.46 -10.24 14.06
C LEU A 120 -18.43 -9.71 15.12
N VAL A 121 -19.68 -10.18 15.11
CA VAL A 121 -20.69 -9.83 16.11
C VAL A 121 -20.29 -10.37 17.49
N TRP A 122 -19.95 -11.66 17.55
CA TRP A 122 -19.49 -12.30 18.79
C TRP A 122 -18.25 -11.59 19.36
N PHE A 123 -17.26 -11.28 18.51
CA PHE A 123 -16.05 -10.58 18.91
C PHE A 123 -16.38 -9.17 19.44
N ALA A 124 -17.25 -8.44 18.73
CA ALA A 124 -17.70 -7.13 19.13
C ALA A 124 -18.40 -7.19 20.51
N GLU A 125 -19.36 -8.11 20.71
CA GLU A 125 -20.04 -8.29 21.99
C GLU A 125 -19.09 -8.65 23.13
N ARG A 126 -18.11 -9.51 22.85
CA ARG A 126 -17.12 -9.92 23.85
C ARG A 126 -16.19 -8.79 24.27
N THR A 127 -15.83 -7.92 23.34
CA THR A 127 -14.93 -6.79 23.58
C THR A 127 -15.64 -5.57 24.14
N THR A 128 -16.95 -5.41 23.89
CA THR A 128 -17.74 -4.25 24.33
C THR A 128 -17.64 -4.01 25.83
N ARG A 129 -17.71 -5.04 26.65
CA ARG A 129 -17.61 -4.90 28.11
C ARG A 129 -16.30 -4.30 28.57
N ALA A 130 -15.19 -4.69 27.96
CA ALA A 130 -13.86 -4.17 28.30
C ALA A 130 -13.62 -2.75 27.78
N LEU A 131 -14.29 -2.37 26.70
CA LEU A 131 -14.10 -1.09 26.02
C LEU A 131 -15.13 -0.03 26.44
N ALA A 132 -16.29 -0.43 26.92
CA ALA A 132 -17.43 0.47 27.22
C ALA A 132 -17.15 1.49 28.34
N GLU A 133 -16.27 1.16 29.26
CA GLU A 133 -15.88 2.05 30.37
C GLU A 133 -14.78 3.04 29.98
N MET A 134 -14.20 2.92 28.78
CA MET A 134 -13.12 3.79 28.35
C MET A 134 -13.65 5.12 27.80
N PRO A 135 -13.03 6.26 28.15
CA PRO A 135 -13.30 7.51 27.46
C PRO A 135 -13.09 7.36 25.94
N THR A 136 -14.05 7.85 25.15
CA THR A 136 -14.05 7.70 23.67
C THR A 136 -12.72 8.06 23.01
N GLY A 137 -12.02 9.08 23.54
CA GLY A 137 -10.71 9.48 23.02
C GLY A 137 -9.62 8.43 23.21
N ILE A 138 -9.61 7.81 24.39
CA ILE A 138 -8.64 6.74 24.71
C ILE A 138 -8.96 5.49 23.89
N LEU A 139 -10.22 5.15 23.77
CA LEU A 139 -10.68 4.03 22.96
C LEU A 139 -10.26 4.18 21.49
N LEU A 140 -10.52 5.34 20.89
CA LEU A 140 -10.09 5.61 19.50
C LEU A 140 -8.57 5.52 19.36
N ALA A 141 -7.83 6.12 20.28
CA ALA A 141 -6.37 6.07 20.26
C ALA A 141 -5.85 4.63 20.41
N LEU A 142 -6.44 3.83 21.28
CA LEU A 142 -6.07 2.42 21.47
C LEU A 142 -6.35 1.60 20.22
N LEU A 143 -7.54 1.69 19.64
CA LEU A 143 -7.90 0.96 18.43
C LEU A 143 -6.99 1.31 17.27
N VAL A 144 -6.73 2.60 17.04
CA VAL A 144 -5.83 3.07 15.97
C VAL A 144 -4.41 2.60 16.20
N THR A 145 -3.90 2.67 17.44
CA THR A 145 -2.54 2.23 17.78
C THR A 145 -2.36 0.72 17.56
N VAL A 146 -3.31 -0.07 18.07
CA VAL A 146 -3.25 -1.54 17.89
C VAL A 146 -3.37 -1.91 16.42
N PHE A 147 -4.27 -1.27 15.68
CA PHE A 147 -4.40 -1.46 14.24
C PHE A 147 -3.10 -1.10 13.50
N PHE A 148 -2.47 0.01 13.83
CA PHE A 148 -1.20 0.44 13.25
C PHE A 148 -0.08 -0.57 13.51
N ILE A 149 0.10 -0.99 14.79
CA ILE A 149 1.15 -1.92 15.19
C ILE A 149 0.92 -3.31 14.59
N ALA A 150 -0.33 -3.76 14.46
CA ALA A 150 -0.66 -5.04 13.85
C ALA A 150 -0.11 -5.18 12.41
N HIS A 151 0.22 -4.06 11.74
CA HIS A 151 0.81 -4.11 10.41
C HIS A 151 2.19 -4.77 10.34
N TYR A 152 2.92 -4.84 11.44
CA TYR A 152 4.16 -5.63 11.50
C TYR A 152 3.96 -7.11 11.14
N MET A 153 2.73 -7.61 11.25
CA MET A 153 2.35 -8.99 10.92
C MET A 153 1.94 -9.18 9.45
N PHE A 154 1.87 -8.10 8.68
CA PHE A 154 1.36 -8.13 7.30
C PHE A 154 2.40 -7.65 6.30
N ALA A 155 2.52 -8.38 5.20
CA ALA A 155 3.39 -8.03 4.06
C ALA A 155 2.64 -7.20 2.97
N SER A 156 1.46 -6.68 3.27
CA SER A 156 0.63 -5.91 2.32
C SER A 156 -0.38 -5.05 3.06
N LEU A 157 -0.50 -3.79 2.65
CA LEU A 157 -1.55 -2.87 3.13
C LEU A 157 -2.95 -3.40 2.84
N THR A 158 -3.15 -3.97 1.64
CA THR A 158 -4.44 -4.52 1.22
C THR A 158 -4.84 -5.71 2.09
N ALA A 159 -3.91 -6.63 2.35
CA ALA A 159 -4.16 -7.76 3.21
C ALA A 159 -4.52 -7.34 4.64
N HIS A 160 -3.77 -6.40 5.20
CA HIS A 160 -4.06 -5.83 6.52
C HIS A 160 -5.46 -5.19 6.55
N ALA A 161 -5.75 -4.31 5.58
CA ALA A 161 -7.05 -3.65 5.51
C ALA A 161 -8.20 -4.66 5.38
N THR A 162 -8.08 -5.64 4.49
CA THR A 162 -9.11 -6.65 4.26
C THR A 162 -9.36 -7.51 5.50
N ALA A 163 -8.30 -7.90 6.20
CA ALA A 163 -8.41 -8.77 7.36
C ALA A 163 -8.87 -8.05 8.62
N LEU A 164 -8.31 -6.87 8.91
CA LEU A 164 -8.47 -6.23 10.21
C LEU A 164 -9.43 -5.04 10.23
N LEU A 165 -9.58 -4.29 9.12
CA LEU A 165 -10.44 -3.10 9.12
C LEU A 165 -11.89 -3.42 9.53
N PRO A 166 -12.55 -4.48 9.01
CA PRO A 166 -13.90 -4.82 9.44
C PRO A 166 -13.99 -5.18 10.93
N VAL A 167 -12.98 -5.87 11.45
CA VAL A 167 -12.92 -6.30 12.86
C VAL A 167 -12.80 -5.07 13.78
N PHE A 168 -11.87 -4.16 13.48
CA PHE A 168 -11.66 -2.95 14.28
C PHE A 168 -12.83 -1.97 14.19
N LEU A 169 -13.48 -1.85 13.03
CA LEU A 169 -14.71 -1.09 12.88
C LEU A 169 -15.85 -1.70 13.74
N ALA A 170 -16.05 -3.02 13.64
CA ALA A 170 -17.07 -3.69 14.43
C ALA A 170 -16.81 -3.53 15.93
N ALA A 171 -15.59 -3.72 16.39
CA ALA A 171 -15.21 -3.56 17.80
C ALA A 171 -15.43 -2.11 18.28
N GLY A 172 -15.03 -1.11 17.53
CA GLY A 172 -15.21 0.29 17.92
C GLY A 172 -16.67 0.75 17.89
N LEU A 173 -17.41 0.32 16.86
CA LEU A 173 -18.82 0.69 16.70
C LEU A 173 -19.77 -0.05 17.64
N SER A 174 -19.32 -1.12 18.30
CA SER A 174 -20.08 -1.80 19.35
C SER A 174 -20.18 -0.97 20.62
N VAL A 175 -19.30 0.02 20.81
CA VAL A 175 -19.31 0.91 21.98
C VAL A 175 -20.21 2.12 21.72
N PRO A 176 -21.23 2.36 22.55
CA PRO A 176 -22.11 3.51 22.40
C PRO A 176 -21.35 4.84 22.46
N GLY A 177 -21.75 5.79 21.62
CA GLY A 177 -21.15 7.14 21.60
C GLY A 177 -19.86 7.25 20.77
N VAL A 178 -19.36 6.18 20.16
CA VAL A 178 -18.21 6.26 19.24
C VAL A 178 -18.64 6.88 17.91
N PRO A 179 -18.00 7.99 17.47
CA PRO A 179 -18.35 8.64 16.22
C PRO A 179 -17.87 7.80 15.03
N ARG A 180 -18.84 7.22 14.29
CA ARG A 180 -18.60 6.27 13.18
C ARG A 180 -17.64 6.83 12.13
N ARG A 181 -17.88 8.07 11.70
CA ARG A 181 -17.09 8.73 10.66
C ARG A 181 -15.64 8.92 11.11
N THR A 182 -15.44 9.41 12.34
CA THR A 182 -14.11 9.64 12.90
C THR A 182 -13.32 8.34 13.02
N LEU A 183 -13.92 7.28 13.56
CA LEU A 183 -13.26 5.96 13.65
C LEU A 183 -12.87 5.44 12.27
N ALA A 184 -13.81 5.44 11.31
CA ALA A 184 -13.55 4.95 9.96
C ALA A 184 -12.42 5.73 9.29
N LEU A 185 -12.43 7.05 9.35
CA LEU A 185 -11.39 7.89 8.75
C LEU A 185 -10.04 7.70 9.45
N LEU A 186 -9.99 7.59 10.77
CA LEU A 186 -8.74 7.32 11.49
C LEU A 186 -8.13 5.98 11.05
N LEU A 187 -8.91 4.91 10.96
CA LEU A 187 -8.43 3.62 10.49
C LEU A 187 -7.99 3.66 9.02
N CYS A 188 -8.73 4.34 8.15
CA CYS A 188 -8.35 4.52 6.74
C CYS A 188 -7.04 5.32 6.58
N TYR A 189 -6.87 6.42 7.32
CA TYR A 189 -5.61 7.17 7.30
C TYR A 189 -4.45 6.36 7.85
N THR A 190 -4.69 5.54 8.86
CA THR A 190 -3.68 4.62 9.41
C THR A 190 -3.13 3.69 8.33
N ILE A 191 -3.98 3.17 7.44
CA ILE A 191 -3.54 2.32 6.31
C ILE A 191 -2.54 3.07 5.42
N GLY A 192 -2.78 4.35 5.13
CA GLY A 192 -1.85 5.16 4.34
C GLY A 192 -0.50 5.43 5.04
N LEU A 193 -0.49 5.50 6.36
CA LEU A 193 0.69 5.87 7.14
C LEU A 193 1.57 4.68 7.54
N MET A 194 1.00 3.49 7.74
CA MET A 194 1.73 2.33 8.26
C MET A 194 2.66 1.65 7.24
N GLY A 195 2.60 2.04 5.97
CA GLY A 195 3.43 1.47 4.91
C GLY A 195 4.94 1.68 5.05
N VAL A 196 5.38 2.54 5.98
CA VAL A 196 6.80 2.80 6.25
C VAL A 196 7.42 1.87 7.29
N LEU A 197 6.60 1.08 8.01
CA LEU A 197 7.03 0.35 9.21
C LEU A 197 8.04 -0.75 8.92
N THR A 198 7.90 -1.46 7.81
CA THR A 198 8.73 -2.63 7.52
C THR A 198 9.20 -2.67 6.07
N PRO A 199 10.33 -3.37 5.79
CA PRO A 199 10.80 -3.54 4.41
C PRO A 199 9.85 -4.34 3.50
N TYR A 200 8.79 -4.88 4.05
CA TYR A 200 7.76 -5.68 3.36
C TYR A 200 6.35 -5.10 3.51
N ALA A 201 6.22 -3.92 4.10
CA ALA A 201 4.91 -3.31 4.39
C ALA A 201 4.07 -3.01 3.14
N THR A 202 4.72 -2.69 2.02
CA THR A 202 4.07 -2.33 0.76
C THR A 202 4.75 -3.01 -0.42
N GLY A 203 4.10 -3.05 -1.59
CA GLY A 203 4.72 -3.57 -2.82
C GLY A 203 6.06 -2.90 -3.18
N PRO A 204 6.19 -1.56 -3.14
CA PRO A 204 7.46 -0.87 -3.43
C PRO A 204 8.54 -1.04 -2.36
N ALA A 205 8.20 -1.29 -1.09
CA ALA A 205 9.15 -1.33 0.01
C ALA A 205 10.31 -2.33 -0.20
N PRO A 206 10.07 -3.59 -0.66
CA PRO A 206 11.14 -4.52 -0.94
C PRO A 206 12.08 -4.06 -2.05
N ILE A 207 11.59 -3.31 -3.04
CA ILE A 207 12.39 -2.78 -4.15
C ILE A 207 13.35 -1.71 -3.63
N TYR A 208 12.86 -0.77 -2.83
CA TYR A 208 13.70 0.27 -2.20
C TYR A 208 14.71 -0.34 -1.24
N PHE A 209 14.30 -1.31 -0.44
CA PHE A 209 15.21 -2.01 0.46
C PHE A 209 16.26 -2.82 -0.31
N GLY A 210 15.86 -3.52 -1.37
CA GLY A 210 16.75 -4.32 -2.22
C GLY A 210 17.75 -3.50 -3.03
N SER A 211 17.53 -2.18 -3.20
CA SER A 211 18.49 -1.29 -3.87
C SER A 211 19.81 -1.10 -3.10
N GLY A 212 19.84 -1.48 -1.80
CA GLY A 212 21.05 -1.47 -0.98
C GLY A 212 21.51 -0.10 -0.46
N TYR A 213 20.72 0.97 -0.69
CA TYR A 213 21.06 2.31 -0.19
C TYR A 213 20.85 2.47 1.33
N ILE A 214 20.01 1.62 1.91
CA ILE A 214 19.67 1.66 3.34
C ILE A 214 19.96 0.28 3.94
N SER A 215 20.71 0.23 5.03
CA SER A 215 20.96 -1.01 5.74
C SER A 215 19.69 -1.54 6.42
N ARG A 216 19.64 -2.86 6.69
CA ARG A 216 18.52 -3.49 7.37
C ARG A 216 18.20 -2.82 8.71
N ARG A 217 19.20 -2.51 9.51
CA ARG A 217 19.03 -1.86 10.80
C ARG A 217 18.45 -0.46 10.67
N GLU A 218 18.97 0.32 9.72
CA GLU A 218 18.49 1.68 9.47
C GLU A 218 17.05 1.69 9.01
N PHE A 219 16.66 0.76 8.12
CA PHE A 219 15.27 0.66 7.67
C PHE A 219 14.29 0.46 8.84
N TRP A 220 14.63 -0.46 9.77
CA TRP A 220 13.79 -0.71 10.95
C TRP A 220 13.76 0.48 11.91
N ILE A 221 14.89 1.15 12.14
CA ILE A 221 14.95 2.34 13.01
C ILE A 221 14.16 3.49 12.40
N LEU A 222 14.37 3.79 11.11
CA LEU A 222 13.66 4.85 10.42
C LEU A 222 12.16 4.54 10.31
N GLY A 223 11.80 3.31 10.01
CA GLY A 223 10.41 2.86 9.96
C GLY A 223 9.70 3.03 11.30
N ALA A 224 10.35 2.65 12.41
CA ALA A 224 9.80 2.85 13.74
C ALA A 224 9.71 4.33 14.12
N LEU A 225 10.74 5.13 13.78
CA LEU A 225 10.77 6.57 14.06
C LEU A 225 9.66 7.31 13.29
N PHE A 226 9.63 7.16 11.96
CA PHE A 226 8.62 7.82 11.14
C PHE A 226 7.23 7.29 11.41
N GLY A 227 7.09 5.98 11.60
CA GLY A 227 5.81 5.38 11.99
C GLY A 227 5.30 5.94 13.32
N GLY A 228 6.17 6.07 14.31
CA GLY A 228 5.85 6.70 15.60
C GLY A 228 5.43 8.16 15.46
N VAL A 229 6.15 8.95 14.65
CA VAL A 229 5.81 10.35 14.37
C VAL A 229 4.45 10.43 13.66
N PHE A 230 4.22 9.61 12.63
CA PHE A 230 2.95 9.61 11.89
C PHE A 230 1.77 9.22 12.77
N LEU A 231 1.95 8.19 13.59
CA LEU A 231 0.93 7.79 14.56
C LEU A 231 0.65 8.90 15.56
N LEU A 232 1.68 9.54 16.11
CA LEU A 232 1.52 10.64 17.06
C LEU A 232 0.76 11.82 16.43
N VAL A 233 1.13 12.22 15.21
CA VAL A 233 0.46 13.30 14.47
C VAL A 233 -1.01 12.93 14.20
N LEU A 234 -1.27 11.68 13.80
CA LEU A 234 -2.64 11.22 13.55
C LEU A 234 -3.50 11.23 14.84
N LEU A 235 -2.93 10.77 15.96
CA LEU A 235 -3.66 10.70 17.23
C LEU A 235 -3.83 12.07 17.90
N THR A 236 -2.98 13.03 17.64
CA THR A 236 -3.07 14.38 18.18
C THR A 236 -3.83 15.31 17.21
N LEU A 237 -3.13 15.77 16.17
CA LEU A 237 -3.69 16.73 15.20
C LEU A 237 -4.81 16.11 14.35
N GLY A 238 -4.61 14.89 13.84
CA GLY A 238 -5.58 14.22 13.00
C GLY A 238 -6.90 13.93 13.73
N MET A 239 -6.82 13.38 14.95
CA MET A 239 -8.01 13.06 15.74
C MET A 239 -8.76 14.32 16.19
N THR A 240 -8.06 15.39 16.59
CA THR A 240 -8.69 16.66 16.96
C THR A 240 -9.36 17.32 15.76
N TRP A 241 -8.71 17.34 14.62
CA TRP A 241 -9.28 17.85 13.37
C TRP A 241 -10.53 17.08 12.93
N LEU A 242 -10.47 15.77 12.93
CA LEU A 242 -11.61 14.93 12.52
C LEU A 242 -12.81 15.06 13.48
N ARG A 243 -12.57 15.38 14.75
CA ARG A 243 -13.66 15.69 15.70
C ARG A 243 -14.27 17.07 15.48
N ALA A 244 -13.47 18.02 15.00
CA ALA A 244 -13.93 19.38 14.74
C ALA A 244 -14.75 19.50 13.44
N VAL A 245 -14.43 18.67 12.44
CA VAL A 245 -15.06 18.70 11.09
C VAL A 245 -16.14 17.63 10.91
N GLY A 246 -16.21 16.63 11.77
CA GLY A 246 -17.15 15.51 11.71
C GLY A 246 -18.24 15.57 12.70
#